data_d3f9e5dfe4e7d22f6d237287752d23a6
#
_entry.id   d3f9e5dfe4e7d22f6d237287752d23a6
#
_cell.length_a   1.000
_cell.length_b   1.000
_cell.length_c   1.000
_cell.angle_alpha   90.00
_cell.angle_beta   90.00
_cell.angle_gamma   90.00
#
_symmetry.space_group_name_H-M   'P 1'
#
loop_
_entity.id
_entity.type
_entity.pdbx_description
1 polymer ?
#
loop_
_entity_poly.entity_id
_entity_poly.type
_entity_poly.pdbx_seq_one_letter_code
_entity_poly.pdbx_strand_id
1 'polypeptide(L)'
;NYSDKYEKKIPIAIGGGIHDSESAAHAFSLGADAIQVATRFVTTEECDADIRYKEAYLNAGKEDIVIVKSPVGMPGRAILNPFMKKVKEQGRIAPAHCYRCLKHCNPGTTPYCITQALINAAKGNVDDALLFCGAYAYRADHLETVKEVIDSLMPERV
;
A
#
# COMPACT_ATOMS: atom_id res chain seq x y z
N ASN A 1 -3.65 29.40 13.40
CA ASN A 1 -3.80 28.10 12.72
C ASN A 1 -5.22 27.99 12.11
N TYR A 2 -5.57 26.86 11.47
CA TYR A 2 -6.90 26.69 10.85
C TYR A 2 -8.02 26.62 11.88
N SER A 3 -7.79 25.96 13.02
CA SER A 3 -8.77 25.83 14.10
C SER A 3 -9.16 27.19 14.66
N ASP A 4 -8.19 28.07 14.84
CA ASP A 4 -8.44 29.44 15.29
C ASP A 4 -9.24 30.23 14.25
N LYS A 5 -8.89 30.08 12.97
CA LYS A 5 -9.57 30.75 11.86
C LYS A 5 -11.05 30.36 11.73
N TYR A 6 -11.38 29.12 12.01
CA TYR A 6 -12.74 28.58 11.82
C TYR A 6 -13.49 28.38 13.15
N GLU A 7 -12.88 28.72 14.29
CA GLU A 7 -13.42 28.51 15.64
C GLU A 7 -13.91 27.07 15.89
N LYS A 8 -13.22 26.11 15.26
CA LYS A 8 -13.54 24.68 15.33
C LYS A 8 -12.27 23.85 15.43
N LYS A 9 -12.28 22.85 16.31
CA LYS A 9 -11.27 21.80 16.25
C LYS A 9 -11.43 21.02 14.96
N ILE A 10 -10.41 21.04 14.10
CA ILE A 10 -10.34 20.24 12.88
C ILE A 10 -9.51 19.00 13.22
N PRO A 11 -10.10 17.79 13.22
CA PRO A 11 -9.35 16.58 13.52
C PRO A 11 -8.31 16.31 12.42
N ILE A 12 -7.14 15.82 12.85
CA ILE A 12 -6.01 15.53 11.98
C ILE A 12 -5.76 14.04 12.01
N ALA A 13 -5.76 13.39 10.83
CA ALA A 13 -5.32 12.01 10.67
C ALA A 13 -3.98 11.98 9.94
N ILE A 14 -3.02 11.22 10.48
CA ILE A 14 -1.70 11.01 9.88
C ILE A 14 -1.65 9.62 9.25
N GLY A 15 -1.19 9.54 8.00
CA GLY A 15 -0.99 8.29 7.27
C GLY A 15 0.40 8.23 6.64
N GLY A 16 0.92 7.00 6.52
CA GLY A 16 2.23 6.71 5.96
C GLY A 16 3.35 6.67 7.00
N GLY A 17 4.21 5.65 6.89
CA GLY A 17 5.34 5.45 7.80
C GLY A 17 4.96 4.91 9.19
N ILE A 18 3.71 4.58 9.42
CA ILE A 18 3.23 4.02 10.70
C ILE A 18 3.18 2.49 10.55
N HIS A 19 3.91 1.79 11.43
CA HIS A 19 4.04 0.33 11.37
C HIS A 19 3.94 -0.35 12.75
N ASP A 20 4.32 0.32 13.81
CA ASP A 20 4.42 -0.15 15.19
C ASP A 20 3.88 0.90 16.18
N SER A 21 3.84 0.52 17.47
CA SER A 21 3.38 1.41 18.55
C SER A 21 4.24 2.67 18.69
N GLU A 22 5.54 2.59 18.42
CA GLU A 22 6.46 3.72 18.52
C GLU A 22 6.11 4.78 17.45
N SER A 23 5.97 4.36 16.18
CA SER A 23 5.58 5.27 15.08
C SER A 23 4.16 5.81 15.25
N ALA A 24 3.24 5.03 15.82
CA ALA A 24 1.90 5.48 16.17
C ALA A 24 1.93 6.51 17.32
N ALA A 25 2.67 6.24 18.40
CA ALA A 25 2.84 7.17 19.50
C ALA A 25 3.49 8.49 19.05
N HIS A 26 4.49 8.41 18.15
CA HIS A 26 5.09 9.59 17.55
C HIS A 26 4.06 10.42 16.77
N ALA A 27 3.21 9.79 15.94
CA ALA A 27 2.15 10.50 15.22
C ALA A 27 1.18 11.22 16.17
N PHE A 28 0.76 10.58 17.26
CA PHE A 28 -0.08 11.21 18.29
C PHE A 28 0.65 12.33 19.04
N SER A 29 1.93 12.19 19.33
CA SER A 29 2.73 13.25 19.98
C SER A 29 2.87 14.51 19.12
N LEU A 30 2.77 14.38 17.79
CA LEU A 30 2.71 15.51 16.86
C LEU A 30 1.33 16.18 16.79
N GLY A 31 0.35 15.67 17.52
CA GLY A 31 -1.00 16.24 17.61
C GLY A 31 -2.01 15.58 16.67
N ALA A 32 -1.74 14.39 16.15
CA ALA A 32 -2.74 13.62 15.41
C ALA A 32 -3.89 13.19 16.33
N ASP A 33 -5.12 13.28 15.81
CA ASP A 33 -6.32 12.74 16.46
C ASP A 33 -6.56 11.29 16.03
N ALA A 34 -5.98 10.88 14.88
CA ALA A 34 -6.10 9.53 14.32
C ALA A 34 -4.87 9.17 13.47
N ILE A 35 -4.70 7.87 13.23
CA ILE A 35 -3.71 7.32 12.31
C ILE A 35 -4.40 6.52 11.20
N GLN A 36 -3.81 6.51 10.00
CA GLN A 36 -4.25 5.67 8.88
C GLN A 36 -3.15 4.66 8.55
N VAL A 37 -3.50 3.38 8.63
CA VAL A 37 -2.59 2.26 8.33
C VAL A 37 -3.27 1.33 7.35
N ALA A 38 -2.56 0.84 6.34
CA ALA A 38 -3.09 -0.08 5.33
C ALA A 38 -2.23 -1.34 5.19
N THR A 39 -0.93 -1.19 4.99
CA THR A 39 -0.04 -2.31 4.65
C THR A 39 -0.03 -3.44 5.69
N ARG A 40 -0.10 -3.10 6.98
CA ARG A 40 -0.18 -4.10 8.07
C ARG A 40 -1.42 -5.00 7.96
N PHE A 41 -2.52 -4.48 7.40
CA PHE A 41 -3.76 -5.25 7.24
C PHE A 41 -3.76 -6.15 5.99
N VAL A 42 -2.77 -6.03 5.11
CA VAL A 42 -2.63 -6.95 3.97
C VAL A 42 -2.26 -8.36 4.44
N THR A 43 -1.39 -8.46 5.45
CA THR A 43 -0.91 -9.72 6.02
C THR A 43 -1.76 -10.17 7.21
N THR A 44 -3.08 -9.93 7.18
CA THR A 44 -4.00 -10.43 8.19
C THR A 44 -4.78 -11.64 7.70
N GLU A 45 -5.23 -12.46 8.64
CA GLU A 45 -6.07 -13.62 8.35
C GLU A 45 -7.38 -13.18 7.70
N GLU A 46 -7.97 -12.07 8.16
CA GLU A 46 -9.26 -11.54 7.70
C GLU A 46 -9.17 -10.81 6.34
N CYS A 47 -7.98 -10.51 5.83
CA CYS A 47 -7.82 -10.00 4.47
C CYS A 47 -8.29 -11.07 3.47
N ASP A 48 -9.30 -10.77 2.67
CA ASP A 48 -9.93 -11.69 1.72
C ASP A 48 -9.19 -11.85 0.38
N ALA A 49 -8.03 -11.23 0.21
CA ALA A 49 -7.15 -11.48 -0.91
C ALA A 49 -6.55 -12.90 -0.86
N ASP A 50 -6.25 -13.45 -2.04
CA ASP A 50 -5.61 -14.77 -2.17
C ASP A 50 -4.35 -14.87 -1.30
N ILE A 51 -4.10 -16.04 -0.73
CA ILE A 51 -2.94 -16.27 0.16
C ILE A 51 -1.62 -15.89 -0.49
N ARG A 52 -1.44 -16.14 -1.80
CA ARG A 52 -0.22 -15.78 -2.55
C ARG A 52 0.05 -14.27 -2.55
N TYR A 53 -1.01 -13.44 -2.50
CA TYR A 53 -0.85 -12.00 -2.33
C TYR A 53 -0.23 -11.66 -0.98
N LYS A 54 -0.72 -12.27 0.11
CA LYS A 54 -0.19 -12.08 1.47
C LYS A 54 1.25 -12.60 1.57
N GLU A 55 1.52 -13.79 1.03
CA GLU A 55 2.86 -14.39 1.00
C GLU A 55 3.89 -13.51 0.28
N ALA A 56 3.47 -12.81 -0.78
CA ALA A 56 4.36 -11.88 -1.48
C ALA A 56 4.84 -10.73 -0.59
N TYR A 57 4.04 -10.30 0.39
CA TYR A 57 4.47 -9.31 1.39
C TYR A 57 5.35 -9.93 2.46
N LEU A 58 5.04 -11.13 2.94
CA LEU A 58 5.82 -11.83 3.96
C LEU A 58 7.23 -12.19 3.46
N ASN A 59 7.37 -12.44 2.15
CA ASN A 59 8.64 -12.81 1.53
C ASN A 59 9.44 -11.60 0.99
N ALA A 60 8.88 -10.38 1.05
CA ALA A 60 9.55 -9.19 0.52
C ALA A 60 10.66 -8.70 1.46
N GLY A 61 11.88 -8.58 0.94
CA GLY A 61 12.99 -7.91 1.63
C GLY A 61 12.91 -6.39 1.54
N LYS A 62 13.75 -5.72 2.31
CA LYS A 62 13.82 -4.25 2.30
C LYS A 62 14.19 -3.68 0.93
N GLU A 63 15.06 -4.37 0.22
CA GLU A 63 15.52 -4.04 -1.14
C GLU A 63 14.44 -4.21 -2.21
N ASP A 64 13.40 -5.01 -1.93
CA ASP A 64 12.27 -5.19 -2.84
C ASP A 64 11.25 -4.04 -2.76
N ILE A 65 11.35 -3.16 -1.75
CA ILE A 65 10.43 -2.03 -1.59
C ILE A 65 10.91 -0.84 -2.42
N VAL A 66 10.28 -0.61 -3.56
CA VAL A 66 10.73 0.37 -4.55
C VAL A 66 9.65 1.41 -4.89
N ILE A 67 10.10 2.57 -5.39
CA ILE A 67 9.19 3.55 -5.98
C ILE A 67 8.97 3.19 -7.46
N VAL A 68 7.72 3.12 -7.85
CA VAL A 68 7.30 2.76 -9.20
C VAL A 68 6.50 3.87 -9.85
N LYS A 69 6.61 3.96 -11.19
CA LYS A 69 5.76 4.86 -11.98
C LYS A 69 4.37 4.24 -12.09
N SER A 70 3.38 4.95 -11.60
CA SER A 70 1.99 4.52 -11.69
C SER A 70 1.28 5.12 -12.91
N PRO A 71 0.40 4.38 -13.60
CA PRO A 71 -0.44 4.90 -14.69
C PRO A 71 -1.36 6.05 -14.29
N VAL A 72 -1.61 6.25 -13.00
CA VAL A 72 -2.45 7.34 -12.48
C VAL A 72 -1.72 8.68 -12.31
N GLY A 73 -0.44 8.75 -12.73
CA GLY A 73 0.33 9.99 -12.76
C GLY A 73 1.10 10.34 -11.48
N MET A 74 0.83 9.65 -10.38
CA MET A 74 1.60 9.82 -9.12
C MET A 74 2.54 8.63 -8.91
N PRO A 75 3.77 8.84 -8.37
CA PRO A 75 4.63 7.73 -8.00
C PRO A 75 3.96 6.91 -6.90
N GLY A 76 4.09 5.58 -6.99
CA GLY A 76 3.64 4.65 -5.95
C GLY A 76 4.82 3.91 -5.34
N ARG A 77 4.64 3.33 -4.16
CA ARG A 77 5.59 2.38 -3.61
C ARG A 77 5.01 0.98 -3.76
N ALA A 78 5.81 0.04 -4.22
CA ALA A 78 5.39 -1.32 -4.49
C ALA A 78 6.52 -2.32 -4.25
N ILE A 79 6.16 -3.59 -4.16
CA ILE A 79 7.11 -4.70 -4.13
C ILE A 79 7.65 -4.94 -5.55
N LEU A 80 8.96 -5.06 -5.69
CA LEU A 80 9.67 -5.35 -6.95
C LEU A 80 9.53 -6.83 -7.33
N ASN A 81 8.32 -7.24 -7.68
CA ASN A 81 7.99 -8.57 -8.16
C ASN A 81 8.37 -8.75 -9.64
N PRO A 82 8.20 -9.96 -10.24
CA PRO A 82 8.49 -10.21 -11.66
C PRO A 82 7.79 -9.23 -12.61
N PHE A 83 6.54 -8.87 -12.35
CA PHE A 83 5.80 -7.89 -13.15
C PHE A 83 6.49 -6.52 -13.18
N MET A 84 6.86 -5.99 -12.01
CA MET A 84 7.50 -4.67 -11.93
C MET A 84 8.93 -4.68 -12.49
N LYS A 85 9.67 -5.80 -12.38
CA LYS A 85 10.95 -5.99 -13.06
C LYS A 85 10.76 -5.91 -14.58
N LYS A 86 9.77 -6.63 -15.13
CA LYS A 86 9.43 -6.59 -16.56
C LYS A 86 9.00 -5.21 -17.03
N VAL A 87 8.19 -4.49 -16.26
CA VAL A 87 7.81 -3.09 -16.56
C VAL A 87 9.04 -2.18 -16.59
N LYS A 88 9.97 -2.35 -15.65
CA LYS A 88 11.20 -1.57 -15.57
C LYS A 88 12.12 -1.83 -16.76
N GLU A 89 12.26 -3.07 -17.18
CA GLU A 89 13.13 -3.48 -18.29
C GLU A 89 12.55 -3.09 -19.66
N GLN A 90 11.27 -3.32 -19.87
CA GLN A 90 10.60 -3.08 -21.16
C GLN A 90 9.99 -1.69 -21.30
N GLY A 91 9.89 -0.94 -20.20
CA GLY A 91 9.24 0.36 -20.14
C GLY A 91 7.72 0.30 -20.24
N ARG A 92 7.17 -0.74 -20.87
CA ARG A 92 5.73 -0.89 -21.10
C ARG A 92 5.32 -2.35 -21.27
N ILE A 93 4.20 -2.73 -20.64
CA ILE A 93 3.44 -3.96 -20.91
C ILE A 93 2.09 -3.54 -21.49
N ALA A 94 1.87 -3.83 -22.78
CA ALA A 94 0.64 -3.45 -23.46
C ALA A 94 -0.59 -4.09 -22.78
N PRO A 95 -1.64 -3.31 -22.44
CA PRO A 95 -2.87 -3.89 -21.92
C PRO A 95 -3.54 -4.82 -22.96
N ALA A 96 -3.90 -6.05 -22.55
CA ALA A 96 -4.68 -6.95 -23.39
C ALA A 96 -6.14 -6.50 -23.52
N HIS A 97 -6.66 -5.81 -22.48
CA HIS A 97 -8.01 -5.27 -22.41
C HIS A 97 -8.02 -3.92 -21.72
N CYS A 98 -8.89 -3.01 -22.16
CA CYS A 98 -9.10 -1.72 -21.52
C CYS A 98 -10.40 -1.69 -20.72
N TYR A 99 -10.28 -1.49 -19.39
CA TYR A 99 -11.42 -1.41 -18.46
C TYR A 99 -12.11 -0.03 -18.47
N ARG A 100 -11.59 0.97 -19.20
CA ARG A 100 -12.08 2.35 -19.21
C ARG A 100 -12.19 2.97 -17.81
N CYS A 101 -11.28 2.58 -16.92
CA CYS A 101 -11.31 2.93 -15.49
C CYS A 101 -10.84 4.34 -15.17
N LEU A 102 -10.03 4.96 -16.04
CA LEU A 102 -9.45 6.29 -15.83
C LEU A 102 -9.73 7.20 -17.04
N LYS A 103 -10.28 8.38 -16.78
CA LYS A 103 -10.68 9.35 -17.82
C LYS A 103 -9.53 9.76 -18.76
N HIS A 104 -8.31 9.90 -18.24
CA HIS A 104 -7.16 10.37 -19.01
C HIS A 104 -6.15 9.26 -19.34
N CYS A 105 -6.47 7.99 -19.11
CA CYS A 105 -5.63 6.89 -19.48
C CYS A 105 -5.71 6.61 -20.99
N ASN A 106 -4.55 6.59 -21.64
CA ASN A 106 -4.44 6.14 -23.02
C ASN A 106 -3.85 4.73 -23.04
N PRO A 107 -4.64 3.68 -23.42
CA PRO A 107 -4.16 2.30 -23.48
C PRO A 107 -2.98 2.09 -24.43
N GLY A 108 -2.80 2.98 -25.43
CA GLY A 108 -1.68 2.93 -26.38
C GLY A 108 -0.35 3.35 -25.79
N THR A 109 -0.33 4.17 -24.73
CA THR A 109 0.88 4.79 -24.17
C THR A 109 1.09 4.51 -22.68
N THR A 110 0.07 4.03 -21.97
CA THR A 110 0.20 3.67 -20.54
C THR A 110 1.27 2.60 -20.32
N PRO A 111 2.07 2.69 -19.26
CA PRO A 111 3.10 1.67 -18.99
C PRO A 111 2.50 0.27 -18.76
N TYR A 112 1.31 0.18 -18.18
CA TYR A 112 0.52 -1.05 -17.99
C TYR A 112 -0.91 -0.71 -17.58
N CYS A 113 -1.81 -1.69 -17.59
CA CYS A 113 -3.17 -1.50 -17.07
C CYS A 113 -3.19 -1.65 -15.55
N ILE A 114 -3.39 -0.57 -14.81
CA ILE A 114 -3.41 -0.61 -13.34
C ILE A 114 -4.57 -1.47 -12.81
N THR A 115 -5.75 -1.40 -13.41
CA THR A 115 -6.92 -2.19 -12.99
C THR A 115 -6.65 -3.68 -13.13
N GLN A 116 -6.08 -4.12 -14.26
CA GLN A 116 -5.73 -5.53 -14.45
C GLN A 116 -4.67 -5.98 -13.44
N ALA A 117 -3.64 -5.16 -13.21
CA ALA A 117 -2.57 -5.48 -12.28
C ALA A 117 -3.07 -5.59 -10.83
N LEU A 118 -4.05 -4.77 -10.42
CA LEU A 118 -4.67 -4.86 -9.09
C LEU A 118 -5.65 -6.05 -8.97
N ILE A 119 -6.38 -6.38 -10.03
CA ILE A 119 -7.21 -7.59 -10.08
C ILE A 119 -6.34 -8.85 -9.96
N ASN A 120 -5.22 -8.88 -10.67
CA ASN A 120 -4.25 -9.97 -10.60
C ASN A 120 -3.70 -10.13 -9.16
N ALA A 121 -3.39 -9.01 -8.50
CA ALA A 121 -2.95 -9.01 -7.11
C ALA A 121 -3.99 -9.70 -6.20
N ALA A 122 -5.23 -9.22 -6.20
CA ALA A 122 -6.29 -9.78 -5.36
C ALA A 122 -6.56 -11.28 -5.62
N LYS A 123 -6.36 -11.73 -6.86
CA LYS A 123 -6.51 -13.13 -7.28
C LYS A 123 -5.25 -13.99 -7.07
N GLY A 124 -4.19 -13.45 -6.50
CA GLY A 124 -2.94 -14.17 -6.26
C GLY A 124 -2.07 -14.43 -7.50
N ASN A 125 -2.35 -13.77 -8.62
CA ASN A 125 -1.49 -13.83 -9.82
C ASN A 125 -0.34 -12.82 -9.65
N VAL A 126 0.48 -13.03 -8.64
CA VAL A 126 1.48 -12.05 -8.16
C VAL A 126 2.58 -11.74 -9.17
N ASP A 127 2.86 -12.65 -10.10
CA ASP A 127 3.86 -12.46 -11.16
C ASP A 127 3.42 -11.50 -12.27
N ASP A 128 2.12 -11.20 -12.35
CA ASP A 128 1.52 -10.23 -13.28
C ASP A 128 0.75 -9.12 -12.54
N ALA A 129 1.11 -8.86 -11.28
CA ALA A 129 0.38 -8.00 -10.38
C ALA A 129 1.17 -6.77 -9.95
N LEU A 130 0.45 -5.69 -9.60
CA LEU A 130 0.99 -4.54 -8.89
C LEU A 130 0.68 -4.68 -7.40
N LEU A 131 1.73 -4.79 -6.58
CA LEU A 131 1.65 -4.96 -5.14
C LEU A 131 2.04 -3.66 -4.44
N PHE A 132 1.09 -2.73 -4.31
CA PHE A 132 1.33 -1.47 -3.60
C PHE A 132 1.54 -1.69 -2.12
N CYS A 133 2.54 -1.03 -1.54
CA CYS A 133 2.88 -1.20 -0.13
C CYS A 133 3.40 0.09 0.52
N GLY A 134 3.47 0.10 1.84
CA GLY A 134 4.16 1.12 2.63
C GLY A 134 5.67 0.89 2.69
N ALA A 135 6.40 1.86 3.23
CA ALA A 135 7.86 1.82 3.32
C ALA A 135 8.39 0.65 4.16
N TYR A 136 7.61 0.18 5.10
CA TYR A 136 7.97 -0.85 6.08
C TYR A 136 7.28 -2.20 5.82
N ALA A 137 6.76 -2.45 4.60
CA ALA A 137 6.10 -3.70 4.25
C ALA A 137 6.98 -4.94 4.52
N TYR A 138 8.29 -4.81 4.32
CA TYR A 138 9.29 -5.85 4.55
C TYR A 138 9.43 -6.29 6.03
N ARG A 139 8.76 -5.62 6.97
CA ARG A 139 8.77 -6.01 8.40
C ARG A 139 7.68 -7.04 8.74
N ALA A 140 6.77 -7.33 7.82
CA ALA A 140 5.81 -8.40 8.00
C ALA A 140 6.53 -9.75 7.87
N ASP A 141 6.40 -10.63 8.85
CA ASP A 141 7.08 -11.92 8.94
C ASP A 141 6.12 -13.11 9.17
N HIS A 142 4.87 -12.83 9.52
CA HIS A 142 3.81 -13.83 9.68
C HIS A 142 2.42 -13.22 9.44
N LEU A 143 1.41 -14.08 9.35
CA LEU A 143 0.01 -13.64 9.34
C LEU A 143 -0.42 -13.31 10.78
N GLU A 144 -1.09 -12.18 10.91
CA GLU A 144 -1.68 -11.70 12.16
C GLU A 144 -3.21 -11.65 12.02
N THR A 145 -3.92 -11.57 13.10
CA THR A 145 -5.33 -11.14 13.08
C THR A 145 -5.42 -9.62 13.04
N VAL A 146 -6.52 -9.09 12.53
CA VAL A 146 -6.79 -7.63 12.58
C VAL A 146 -6.70 -7.10 14.00
N LYS A 147 -7.15 -7.91 14.99
CA LYS A 147 -7.07 -7.52 16.41
C LYS A 147 -5.62 -7.35 16.85
N GLU A 148 -4.75 -8.30 16.56
CA GLU A 148 -3.33 -8.23 16.91
C GLU A 148 -2.64 -7.02 16.28
N VAL A 149 -2.94 -6.74 15.00
CA VAL A 149 -2.44 -5.53 14.32
C VAL A 149 -2.90 -4.26 15.04
N ILE A 150 -4.18 -4.15 15.40
CA ILE A 150 -4.71 -2.98 16.13
C ILE A 150 -4.04 -2.85 17.49
N ASP A 151 -3.96 -3.93 18.25
CA ASP A 151 -3.36 -3.93 19.59
C ASP A 151 -1.87 -3.53 19.53
N SER A 152 -1.14 -4.01 18.51
CA SER A 152 0.28 -3.66 18.29
C SER A 152 0.53 -2.20 17.89
N LEU A 153 -0.47 -1.53 17.34
CA LEU A 153 -0.38 -0.13 16.92
C LEU A 153 -0.82 0.85 18.01
N MET A 154 -1.66 0.38 18.94
CA MET A 154 -2.13 1.27 20.00
C MET A 154 -1.03 1.46 21.04
N PRO A 155 -0.63 2.70 21.33
CA PRO A 155 0.29 2.95 22.44
C PRO A 155 -0.36 2.47 23.75
N GLU A 156 0.45 1.88 24.63
CA GLU A 156 -0.02 1.50 25.95
C GLU A 156 -0.75 2.68 26.59
N ARG A 157 -1.97 2.45 27.01
CA ARG A 157 -2.72 3.48 27.73
C ARG A 157 -2.04 3.70 29.08
N VAL A 158 -1.32 4.81 29.18
CA VAL A 158 -0.78 5.30 30.45
C VAL A 158 -1.91 5.77 31.34
#